data_94d6c0e59e9d7f852ae6f54225c83a2a
#
_entry.id   94d6c0e59e9d7f852ae6f54225c83a2a
#
_cell.length_a   1.000
_cell.length_b   1.000
_cell.length_c   1.000
_cell.angle_alpha   90.00
_cell.angle_beta   90.00
_cell.angle_gamma   90.00
#
_symmetry.space_group_name_H-M   'P 1'
#
loop_
_entity.id
_entity.type
_entity.pdbx_description
1 polymer ?
#
loop_
_entity_poly.entity_id
_entity_poly.type
_entity_poly.pdbx_seq_one_letter_code
_entity_poly.pdbx_strand_id
1 'polypeptide(L)'
;MIQNLRHRVAREESGFTLIELLVVIIILGILLAIAIPSYLSFKNRANASAAQANVRAAVPGIEAFNADHASGYTGATLTKLQLSYDAGIKNVKVVRANNTSYCIENTNPTTVTYFKGGPSATIAKGVC
;
A
#
# COMPACT_ATOMS: atom_id res chain seq x y z
N MET A 1 39.81 -18.79 47.31
CA MET A 1 38.97 -19.22 46.17
C MET A 1 38.29 -18.06 45.42
N ILE A 2 37.96 -16.97 46.07
CA ILE A 2 37.25 -15.83 45.45
C ILE A 2 38.18 -14.91 44.63
N GLN A 3 39.45 -14.85 44.92
CA GLN A 3 40.43 -14.01 44.19
C GLN A 3 40.75 -14.52 42.76
N ASN A 4 40.64 -15.79 42.50
CA ASN A 4 40.90 -16.36 41.17
C ASN A 4 39.76 -16.15 40.15
N LEU A 5 38.55 -15.87 40.64
CA LEU A 5 37.42 -15.55 39.78
C LEU A 5 37.47 -14.10 39.24
N ARG A 6 38.01 -13.17 40.01
CA ARG A 6 38.17 -11.76 39.59
C ARG A 6 39.19 -11.58 38.47
N HIS A 7 40.24 -12.41 38.42
CA HIS A 7 41.27 -12.37 37.39
C HIS A 7 40.81 -12.96 36.03
N ARG A 8 39.78 -13.79 36.02
CA ARG A 8 39.27 -14.39 34.76
C ARG A 8 38.29 -13.46 34.05
N VAL A 9 37.50 -12.66 34.80
CA VAL A 9 36.55 -11.71 34.25
C VAL A 9 37.26 -10.49 33.63
N ALA A 10 38.41 -10.09 34.13
CA ALA A 10 39.19 -8.96 33.61
C ALA A 10 39.98 -9.27 32.31
N ARG A 11 39.94 -10.51 31.81
CA ARG A 11 40.70 -10.94 30.61
C ARG A 11 39.85 -11.05 29.33
N GLU A 12 38.55 -10.87 29.41
CA GLU A 12 37.65 -10.97 28.26
C GLU A 12 37.02 -9.63 27.82
N GLU A 13 37.41 -8.52 28.40
CA GLU A 13 37.05 -7.20 27.90
C GLU A 13 38.05 -6.73 26.83
N SER A 14 38.11 -7.44 25.70
CA SER A 14 38.61 -6.85 24.47
C SER A 14 37.53 -5.93 23.93
N GLY A 15 37.55 -4.68 24.39
CA GLY A 15 36.64 -3.64 23.87
C GLY A 15 36.82 -3.48 22.35
N PHE A 16 35.76 -3.19 21.64
CA PHE A 16 35.80 -2.86 20.21
C PHE A 16 36.75 -1.69 19.95
N THR A 17 37.54 -1.78 18.91
CA THR A 17 38.41 -0.68 18.49
C THR A 17 37.58 0.38 17.77
N LEU A 18 38.00 1.65 17.87
CA LEU A 18 37.33 2.76 17.17
C LEU A 18 37.32 2.53 15.66
N ILE A 19 38.36 1.93 15.10
CA ILE A 19 38.44 1.65 13.68
C ILE A 19 37.46 0.55 13.22
N GLU A 20 37.21 -0.46 14.05
CA GLU A 20 36.20 -1.50 13.73
C GLU A 20 34.81 -0.89 13.63
N LEU A 21 34.43 -0.01 14.55
CA LEU A 21 33.16 0.71 14.46
C LEU A 21 33.11 1.65 13.25
N LEU A 22 34.21 2.35 12.96
CA LEU A 22 34.28 3.26 11.82
C LEU A 22 34.10 2.52 10.49
N VAL A 23 34.77 1.39 10.31
CA VAL A 23 34.63 0.57 9.09
C VAL A 23 33.20 0.06 8.92
N VAL A 24 32.57 -0.39 10.00
CA VAL A 24 31.17 -0.86 9.97
C VAL A 24 30.21 0.23 9.52
N ILE A 25 30.31 1.43 10.07
CA ILE A 25 29.41 2.53 9.68
C ILE A 25 29.62 3.00 8.24
N ILE A 26 30.86 2.96 7.74
CA ILE A 26 31.16 3.25 6.33
C ILE A 26 30.49 2.22 5.42
N ILE A 27 30.66 0.93 5.71
CA ILE A 27 30.05 -0.14 4.92
C ILE A 27 28.52 -0.03 4.95
N LEU A 28 27.93 0.16 6.14
CA LEU A 28 26.48 0.38 6.27
C LEU A 28 26.00 1.60 5.48
N GLY A 29 26.74 2.70 5.51
CA GLY A 29 26.43 3.90 4.74
C GLY A 29 26.39 3.65 3.24
N ILE A 30 27.35 2.93 2.70
CA ILE A 30 27.39 2.57 1.27
C ILE A 30 26.20 1.66 0.91
N LEU A 31 25.93 0.65 1.73
CA LEU A 31 24.82 -0.26 1.49
C LEU A 31 23.45 0.47 1.52
N LEU A 32 23.26 1.36 2.49
CA LEU A 32 22.04 2.15 2.60
C LEU A 32 21.88 3.12 1.44
N ALA A 33 22.96 3.71 0.94
CA ALA A 33 22.92 4.62 -0.20
C ALA A 33 22.34 3.96 -1.46
N ILE A 34 22.56 2.65 -1.64
CA ILE A 34 22.02 1.88 -2.76
C ILE A 34 20.63 1.32 -2.44
N ALA A 35 20.42 0.88 -1.20
CA ALA A 35 19.20 0.19 -0.79
C ALA A 35 17.99 1.12 -0.70
N ILE A 36 18.15 2.34 -0.19
CA ILE A 36 17.05 3.27 0.03
C ILE A 36 16.33 3.66 -1.27
N PRO A 37 16.99 4.11 -2.34
CA PRO A 37 16.32 4.43 -3.60
C PRO A 37 15.60 3.24 -4.21
N SER A 38 16.21 2.07 -4.16
CA SER A 38 15.63 0.82 -4.66
C SER A 38 14.36 0.44 -3.90
N TYR A 39 14.40 0.52 -2.58
CA TYR A 39 13.24 0.25 -1.72
C TYR A 39 12.07 1.21 -1.99
N LEU A 40 12.35 2.51 -2.14
CA LEU A 40 11.30 3.50 -2.45
C LEU A 40 10.65 3.25 -3.80
N SER A 41 11.43 2.92 -4.82
CA SER A 41 10.90 2.57 -6.14
C SER A 41 10.00 1.32 -6.08
N PHE A 42 10.43 0.29 -5.38
CA PHE A 42 9.63 -0.92 -5.17
C PHE A 42 8.32 -0.62 -4.43
N LYS A 43 8.39 0.14 -3.34
CA LYS A 43 7.23 0.56 -2.56
C LYS A 43 6.21 1.33 -3.41
N ASN A 44 6.68 2.25 -4.24
CA ASN A 44 5.80 3.03 -5.12
C ASN A 44 5.09 2.13 -6.16
N ARG A 45 5.78 1.16 -6.74
CA ARG A 45 5.17 0.17 -7.66
C ARG A 45 4.15 -0.71 -6.96
N ALA A 46 4.46 -1.19 -5.76
CA ALA A 46 3.55 -2.00 -4.97
C ALA A 46 2.26 -1.22 -4.62
N ASN A 47 2.39 0.03 -4.22
CA ASN A 47 1.27 0.92 -3.92
C ASN A 47 0.40 1.18 -5.17
N ALA A 48 1.02 1.41 -6.32
CA ALA A 48 0.30 1.60 -7.58
C ALA A 48 -0.48 0.34 -7.98
N SER A 49 0.12 -0.82 -7.85
CA SER A 49 -0.54 -2.11 -8.11
C SER A 49 -1.72 -2.36 -7.15
N ALA A 50 -1.54 -2.07 -5.86
CA ALA A 50 -2.59 -2.19 -4.86
C ALA A 50 -3.76 -1.22 -5.15
N ALA A 51 -3.48 0.02 -5.53
CA ALA A 51 -4.50 1.00 -5.90
C ALA A 51 -5.34 0.54 -7.11
N GLN A 52 -4.68 0.01 -8.13
CA GLN A 52 -5.35 -0.60 -9.28
C GLN A 52 -6.21 -1.80 -8.90
N ALA A 53 -5.70 -2.67 -8.03
CA ALA A 53 -6.41 -3.85 -7.56
C ALA A 53 -7.68 -3.49 -6.77
N ASN A 54 -7.61 -2.45 -5.92
CA ASN A 54 -8.75 -1.97 -5.16
C ASN A 54 -9.87 -1.48 -6.08
N VAL A 55 -9.54 -0.67 -7.10
CA VAL A 55 -10.52 -0.20 -8.08
C VAL A 55 -11.11 -1.38 -8.86
N ARG A 56 -10.27 -2.32 -9.29
CA ARG A 56 -10.72 -3.51 -10.02
C ARG A 56 -11.66 -4.39 -9.21
N ALA A 57 -11.39 -4.55 -7.90
CA ALA A 57 -12.23 -5.34 -7.00
C ALA A 57 -13.62 -4.74 -6.81
N ALA A 58 -13.77 -3.42 -6.91
CA ALA A 58 -15.06 -2.76 -6.77
C ALA A 58 -15.96 -2.87 -8.02
N VAL A 59 -15.40 -3.17 -9.18
CA VAL A 59 -16.16 -3.19 -10.45
C VAL A 59 -17.30 -4.21 -10.45
N PRO A 60 -17.11 -5.47 -10.06
CA PRO A 60 -18.22 -6.44 -10.03
C PRO A 60 -19.36 -5.98 -9.13
N GLY A 61 -19.05 -5.41 -7.97
CA GLY A 61 -20.07 -4.93 -7.03
C GLY A 61 -20.90 -3.79 -7.57
N ILE A 62 -20.28 -2.81 -8.23
CA ILE A 62 -21.03 -1.68 -8.79
C ILE A 62 -21.82 -2.07 -10.06
N GLU A 63 -21.33 -3.03 -10.84
CA GLU A 63 -22.07 -3.57 -11.98
C GLU A 63 -23.27 -4.43 -11.52
N ALA A 64 -23.11 -5.22 -10.47
CA ALA A 64 -24.22 -5.94 -9.85
C ALA A 64 -25.28 -4.98 -9.28
N PHE A 65 -24.84 -3.90 -8.64
CA PHE A 65 -25.75 -2.85 -8.18
C PHE A 65 -26.60 -2.28 -9.34
N ASN A 66 -25.97 -2.01 -10.47
CA ASN A 66 -26.67 -1.53 -11.67
C ASN A 66 -27.69 -2.55 -12.19
N ALA A 67 -27.34 -3.82 -12.18
CA ALA A 67 -28.25 -4.88 -12.65
C ALA A 67 -29.49 -5.04 -11.77
N ASP A 68 -29.38 -4.78 -10.47
CA ASP A 68 -30.46 -4.90 -9.50
C ASP A 68 -31.34 -3.65 -9.37
N HIS A 69 -30.92 -2.51 -9.95
CA HIS A 69 -31.61 -1.25 -9.79
C HIS A 69 -32.02 -0.64 -11.13
N ALA A 70 -33.32 -0.42 -11.33
CA ALA A 70 -33.87 0.24 -12.55
C ALA A 70 -33.33 1.67 -12.75
N SER A 71 -32.81 2.32 -11.70
CA SER A 71 -32.18 3.64 -11.74
C SER A 71 -30.69 3.59 -12.10
N GLY A 72 -30.19 2.45 -12.58
CA GLY A 72 -28.80 2.25 -12.95
C GLY A 72 -27.87 2.34 -11.75
N TYR A 73 -26.77 3.08 -11.88
CA TYR A 73 -25.81 3.27 -10.79
C TYR A 73 -26.24 4.34 -9.77
N THR A 74 -27.36 5.02 -9.99
CA THR A 74 -27.82 6.13 -9.14
C THR A 74 -27.98 5.69 -7.70
N GLY A 75 -27.29 6.39 -6.79
CA GLY A 75 -27.31 6.07 -5.36
C GLY A 75 -26.40 4.93 -4.92
N ALA A 76 -25.53 4.42 -5.80
CA ALA A 76 -24.46 3.51 -5.43
C ALA A 76 -23.48 4.22 -4.48
N THR A 77 -23.20 3.59 -3.35
CA THR A 77 -22.21 4.05 -2.37
C THR A 77 -21.36 2.87 -1.93
N LEU A 78 -20.14 3.12 -1.46
CA LEU A 78 -19.27 2.05 -0.96
C LEU A 78 -19.99 1.18 0.09
N THR A 79 -20.69 1.80 1.03
CA THR A 79 -21.42 1.07 2.09
C THR A 79 -22.47 0.11 1.52
N LYS A 80 -23.23 0.53 0.54
CA LYS A 80 -24.23 -0.33 -0.11
C LYS A 80 -23.56 -1.49 -0.86
N LEU A 81 -22.47 -1.21 -1.57
CA LEU A 81 -21.72 -2.24 -2.28
C LEU A 81 -21.16 -3.29 -1.32
N GLN A 82 -20.63 -2.85 -0.18
CA GLN A 82 -20.10 -3.76 0.85
C GLN A 82 -21.19 -4.62 1.53
N LEU A 83 -22.34 -4.01 1.83
CA LEU A 83 -23.40 -4.70 2.54
C LEU A 83 -24.16 -5.72 1.67
N SER A 84 -24.34 -5.40 0.39
CA SER A 84 -25.25 -6.16 -0.47
C SER A 84 -24.54 -7.04 -1.49
N TYR A 85 -23.28 -6.74 -1.83
CA TYR A 85 -22.59 -7.43 -2.93
C TYR A 85 -21.26 -8.05 -2.50
N ASP A 86 -20.32 -7.26 -1.96
CA ASP A 86 -19.00 -7.76 -1.57
C ASP A 86 -18.40 -6.96 -0.42
N ALA A 87 -18.42 -7.52 0.78
CA ALA A 87 -17.78 -6.94 1.98
C ALA A 87 -16.25 -6.77 1.84
N GLY A 88 -15.64 -7.41 0.87
CA GLY A 88 -14.20 -7.31 0.58
C GLY A 88 -13.78 -6.04 -0.16
N ILE A 89 -14.72 -5.27 -0.70
CA ILE A 89 -14.43 -3.99 -1.36
C ILE A 89 -13.88 -3.00 -0.33
N LYS A 90 -12.62 -2.56 -0.51
CA LYS A 90 -11.92 -1.67 0.43
C LYS A 90 -11.13 -0.62 -0.33
N ASN A 91 -10.84 0.50 0.36
CA ASN A 91 -9.97 1.56 -0.14
C ASN A 91 -10.39 2.14 -1.49
N VAL A 92 -11.70 2.23 -1.71
CA VAL A 92 -12.30 2.91 -2.87
C VAL A 92 -13.42 3.83 -2.41
N LYS A 93 -13.74 4.81 -3.21
CA LYS A 93 -14.97 5.61 -3.06
C LYS A 93 -15.69 5.72 -4.40
N VAL A 94 -16.99 5.81 -4.35
CA VAL A 94 -17.83 6.17 -5.48
C VAL A 94 -17.91 7.70 -5.50
N VAL A 95 -17.28 8.32 -6.48
CA VAL A 95 -17.23 9.79 -6.60
C VAL A 95 -18.46 10.30 -7.33
N ARG A 96 -18.89 9.57 -8.34
CA ARG A 96 -20.06 9.89 -9.15
C ARG A 96 -20.77 8.62 -9.56
N ALA A 97 -22.09 8.63 -9.50
CA ALA A 97 -22.92 7.54 -9.98
C ALA A 97 -24.27 8.12 -10.43
N ASN A 98 -24.63 7.87 -11.69
CA ASN A 98 -25.89 8.27 -12.28
C ASN A 98 -26.55 7.09 -13.00
N ASN A 99 -27.61 7.31 -13.74
CA ASN A 99 -28.34 6.22 -14.39
C ASN A 99 -27.49 5.37 -15.35
N THR A 100 -26.53 5.98 -16.05
CA THR A 100 -25.79 5.32 -17.13
C THR A 100 -24.30 5.19 -16.91
N SER A 101 -23.75 5.89 -15.92
CA SER A 101 -22.31 5.93 -15.69
C SER A 101 -21.95 6.07 -14.21
N TYR A 102 -20.74 5.67 -13.89
CA TYR A 102 -20.16 5.85 -12.56
C TYR A 102 -18.70 6.27 -12.66
N CYS A 103 -18.16 6.77 -11.57
CA CYS A 103 -16.72 6.92 -11.41
C CYS A 103 -16.32 6.52 -10.00
N ILE A 104 -15.43 5.56 -9.92
CA ILE A 104 -14.83 5.07 -8.67
C ILE A 104 -13.34 5.31 -8.67
N GLU A 105 -12.80 5.66 -7.54
CA GLU A 105 -11.36 5.87 -7.37
C GLU A 105 -10.84 5.23 -6.08
N ASN A 106 -9.57 4.90 -6.03
CA ASN A 106 -8.96 4.39 -4.81
C ASN A 106 -8.75 5.52 -3.78
N THR A 107 -8.94 5.19 -2.50
CA THR A 107 -8.78 6.12 -1.38
C THR A 107 -7.49 5.90 -0.58
N ASN A 108 -6.69 4.91 -0.94
CA ASN A 108 -5.45 4.67 -0.25
C ASN A 108 -4.52 5.89 -0.44
N PRO A 109 -3.97 6.48 0.64
CA PRO A 109 -3.19 7.72 0.61
C PRO A 109 -1.79 7.54 -0.01
N THR A 110 -1.67 6.70 -0.99
CA THR A 110 -0.45 6.55 -1.75
C THR A 110 -0.37 7.59 -2.86
N THR A 111 0.84 7.92 -3.27
CA THR A 111 1.16 8.96 -4.26
C THR A 111 0.52 8.76 -5.63
N VAL A 112 -0.20 7.66 -5.85
CA VAL A 112 -0.80 7.32 -7.15
C VAL A 112 -2.26 6.95 -6.98
N THR A 113 -3.12 7.77 -7.56
CA THR A 113 -4.56 7.51 -7.63
C THR A 113 -4.90 6.82 -8.94
N TYR A 114 -5.75 5.83 -8.86
CA TYR A 114 -6.35 5.16 -10.01
C TYR A 114 -7.87 5.29 -9.96
N PHE A 115 -8.48 5.41 -11.09
CA PHE A 115 -9.93 5.52 -11.22
C PHE A 115 -10.46 4.67 -12.38
N LYS A 116 -11.76 4.38 -12.33
CA LYS A 116 -12.53 3.82 -13.43
C LYS A 116 -13.79 4.62 -13.64
N GLY A 117 -13.91 5.20 -14.83
CA GLY A 117 -15.14 5.80 -15.32
C GLY A 117 -15.91 4.74 -16.12
N GLY A 118 -16.92 4.12 -15.50
CA GLY A 118 -17.59 2.97 -16.10
C GLY A 118 -18.84 3.34 -16.92
N PRO A 119 -19.45 2.35 -17.61
CA PRO A 119 -19.08 0.93 -17.60
C PRO A 119 -17.91 0.56 -18.52
N SER A 120 -17.72 1.26 -19.64
CA SER A 120 -16.82 0.81 -20.71
C SER A 120 -15.36 1.26 -20.59
N ALA A 121 -15.05 2.29 -19.79
CA ALA A 121 -13.68 2.78 -19.66
C ALA A 121 -12.75 1.79 -18.93
N THR A 122 -11.48 1.81 -19.28
CA THR A 122 -10.43 1.06 -18.57
C THR A 122 -10.03 1.79 -17.28
N ILE A 123 -9.38 1.05 -16.37
CA ILE A 123 -8.78 1.65 -15.18
C ILE A 123 -7.58 2.48 -15.60
N ALA A 124 -7.57 3.76 -15.24
CA ALA A 124 -6.53 4.70 -15.59
C ALA A 124 -5.93 5.38 -14.35
N LYS A 125 -4.73 5.91 -14.50
CA LYS A 125 -4.09 6.73 -13.49
C LYS A 125 -4.70 8.13 -13.49
N GLY A 126 -5.09 8.62 -12.32
CA GLY A 126 -5.73 9.92 -12.16
C GLY A 126 -6.89 9.84 -11.18
N VAL A 127 -7.73 10.85 -11.19
CA VAL A 127 -8.92 11.01 -10.34
C VAL A 127 -10.20 11.11 -11.17
N CYS A 128 -11.29 10.82 -10.55
CA CYS A 128 -12.59 11.11 -11.12
C CYS A 128 -12.82 12.61 -11.31
#